data_a335028325d4b60677c390751836e4f5
#
_entry.id   a335028325d4b60677c390751836e4f5
#
_cell.length_a   1.000
_cell.length_b   1.000
_cell.length_c   1.000
_cell.angle_alpha   90.00
_cell.angle_beta   90.00
_cell.angle_gamma   90.00
#
_symmetry.space_group_name_H-M   'P 1'
#
loop_
_entity.id
_entity.type
_entity.pdbx_description
1 polymer ?
#
loop_
_entity_poly.entity_id
_entity_poly.type
_entity_poly.pdbx_seq_one_letter_code
_entity_poly.pdbx_strand_id
1 'polypeptide(L)'
;MKKELIKLDLSPGALAERKVISSLLEINSSTQKHGLILTETIAKEIVEARQYALKANDRLDFSSDTLTRLVKAFSQSYYITQETFSEIIGELTDLFYFLKNELKDELSDDDLISEMLIVFNDYCAGAMELMQNKGVEMIIRKYRFKEWSDLADIWDKSITSGEFISYDTEEGEHINYDESWQE
;
A
#
# COMPACT_ATOMS: atom_id res chain seq x y z
N MET A 1 -1.52 41.84 -28.80
CA MET A 1 -1.38 40.71 -27.85
C MET A 1 -2.78 40.28 -27.41
N LYS A 2 -3.31 39.15 -27.94
CA LYS A 2 -4.57 38.58 -27.48
C LYS A 2 -4.27 37.87 -26.13
N LYS A 3 -4.86 38.35 -25.04
CA LYS A 3 -4.90 37.62 -23.77
C LYS A 3 -5.85 36.42 -23.98
N GLU A 4 -5.31 35.21 -24.12
CA GLU A 4 -6.11 34.00 -24.00
C GLU A 4 -6.59 33.93 -22.55
N LEU A 5 -7.88 34.06 -22.38
CA LEU A 5 -8.55 33.78 -21.12
C LEU A 5 -8.49 32.27 -20.89
N ILE A 6 -7.58 31.82 -20.04
CA ILE A 6 -7.55 30.42 -19.54
C ILE A 6 -8.89 30.19 -18.86
N LYS A 7 -9.74 29.37 -19.47
CA LYS A 7 -10.99 28.92 -18.84
C LYS A 7 -10.61 28.06 -17.64
N LEU A 8 -10.79 28.62 -16.44
CA LEU A 8 -10.63 27.86 -15.20
C LEU A 8 -11.75 26.83 -15.13
N ASP A 9 -11.41 25.54 -15.14
CA ASP A 9 -12.36 24.47 -14.84
C ASP A 9 -12.64 24.50 -13.33
N LEU A 10 -13.88 24.79 -12.97
CA LEU A 10 -14.36 24.88 -11.60
C LEU A 10 -15.24 23.67 -11.23
N SER A 11 -15.14 22.57 -12.00
CA SER A 11 -15.83 21.34 -11.61
C SER A 11 -15.35 20.85 -10.23
N PRO A 12 -16.20 20.18 -9.45
CA PRO A 12 -15.82 19.65 -8.13
C PRO A 12 -14.58 18.74 -8.19
N GLY A 13 -14.43 17.95 -9.26
CA GLY A 13 -13.26 17.09 -9.47
C GLY A 13 -11.98 17.89 -9.67
N ALA A 14 -12.01 18.92 -10.53
CA ALA A 14 -10.85 19.78 -10.78
C ALA A 14 -10.44 20.59 -9.54
N LEU A 15 -11.40 20.96 -8.70
CA LEU A 15 -11.10 21.65 -7.42
C LEU A 15 -10.46 20.71 -6.41
N ALA A 16 -10.95 19.46 -6.31
CA ALA A 16 -10.35 18.44 -5.45
C ALA A 16 -8.91 18.11 -5.89
N GLU A 17 -8.67 17.93 -7.18
CA GLU A 17 -7.35 17.68 -7.74
C GLU A 17 -6.38 18.83 -7.43
N ARG A 18 -6.77 20.08 -7.64
CA ARG A 18 -5.95 21.25 -7.29
C ARG A 18 -5.59 21.31 -5.82
N LYS A 19 -6.51 20.91 -4.94
CA LYS A 19 -6.24 20.84 -3.51
C LYS A 19 -5.16 19.81 -3.19
N VAL A 20 -5.20 18.64 -3.81
CA VAL A 20 -4.18 17.59 -3.63
C VAL A 20 -2.83 18.06 -4.17
N ILE A 21 -2.79 18.67 -5.37
CA ILE A 21 -1.57 19.26 -5.93
C ILE A 21 -0.98 20.32 -4.98
N SER A 22 -1.82 21.23 -4.45
CA SER A 22 -1.36 22.23 -3.48
C SER A 22 -0.74 21.59 -2.23
N SER A 23 -1.39 20.56 -1.67
CA SER A 23 -0.86 19.84 -0.51
C SER A 23 0.47 19.15 -0.80
N LEU A 24 0.67 18.62 -2.00
CA LEU A 24 1.97 18.07 -2.43
C LEU A 24 3.04 19.16 -2.55
N LEU A 25 2.71 20.30 -3.11
CA LEU A 25 3.66 21.41 -3.22
C LEU A 25 4.08 21.99 -1.86
N GLU A 26 3.22 21.90 -0.84
CA GLU A 26 3.54 22.32 0.53
C GLU A 26 4.65 21.48 1.17
N ILE A 27 4.78 20.20 0.82
CA ILE A 27 5.84 19.34 1.35
C ILE A 27 7.17 19.48 0.60
N ASN A 28 7.26 20.32 -0.42
CA ASN A 28 8.46 20.51 -1.23
C ASN A 28 9.69 20.89 -0.39
N SER A 29 9.50 21.66 0.67
CA SER A 29 10.59 21.98 1.63
C SER A 29 11.18 20.74 2.32
N SER A 30 10.42 19.65 2.42
CA SER A 30 10.87 18.37 2.97
C SER A 30 11.60 17.55 1.91
N THR A 31 11.04 17.42 0.71
CA THR A 31 11.62 16.61 -0.38
C THR A 31 12.93 17.22 -0.90
N GLN A 32 13.04 18.55 -0.93
CA GLN A 32 14.26 19.27 -1.34
C GLN A 32 15.47 18.94 -0.46
N LYS A 33 15.28 18.59 0.80
CA LYS A 33 16.38 18.15 1.68
C LYS A 33 17.06 16.87 1.18
N HIS A 34 16.36 16.12 0.36
CA HIS A 34 16.82 14.88 -0.26
C HIS A 34 17.12 15.05 -1.76
N GLY A 35 17.15 16.30 -2.25
CA GLY A 35 17.48 16.62 -3.63
C GLY A 35 16.30 16.45 -4.62
N LEU A 36 15.07 16.22 -4.12
CA LEU A 36 13.89 16.02 -4.94
C LEU A 36 13.01 17.28 -4.94
N ILE A 37 12.71 17.79 -6.11
CA ILE A 37 11.92 19.00 -6.31
C ILE A 37 10.56 18.63 -6.88
N LEU A 38 9.51 18.95 -6.12
CA LEU A 38 8.13 18.84 -6.59
C LEU A 38 7.77 20.08 -7.40
N THR A 39 7.81 19.96 -8.72
CA THR A 39 7.22 20.97 -9.62
C THR A 39 5.71 20.74 -9.76
N GLU A 40 4.98 21.72 -10.27
CA GLU A 40 3.55 21.55 -10.55
C GLU A 40 3.29 20.38 -11.53
N THR A 41 4.19 20.17 -12.49
CA THR A 41 4.11 19.07 -13.46
C THR A 41 4.25 17.74 -12.76
N ILE A 42 5.28 17.53 -11.95
CA ILE A 42 5.51 16.30 -11.18
C ILE A 42 4.36 16.04 -10.21
N ALA A 43 3.86 17.08 -9.54
CA ALA A 43 2.72 16.93 -8.64
C ALA A 43 1.45 16.47 -9.38
N LYS A 44 1.21 16.98 -10.60
CA LYS A 44 0.10 16.52 -11.46
C LYS A 44 0.26 15.05 -11.85
N GLU A 45 1.43 14.65 -12.33
CA GLU A 45 1.72 13.27 -12.71
C GLU A 45 1.47 12.31 -11.54
N ILE A 46 1.93 12.66 -10.34
CA ILE A 46 1.70 11.87 -9.11
C ILE A 46 0.20 11.79 -8.77
N VAL A 47 -0.54 12.89 -8.90
CA VAL A 47 -1.99 12.92 -8.63
C VAL A 47 -2.77 12.09 -9.67
N GLU A 48 -2.39 12.17 -10.94
CA GLU A 48 -2.97 11.35 -12.01
C GLU A 48 -2.71 9.85 -11.76
N ALA A 49 -1.47 9.48 -11.40
CA ALA A 49 -1.12 8.11 -11.03
C ALA A 49 -1.93 7.62 -9.83
N ARG A 50 -2.13 8.46 -8.79
CA ARG A 50 -3.00 8.12 -7.65
C ARG A 50 -4.44 7.89 -8.07
N GLN A 51 -5.00 8.71 -8.95
CA GLN A 51 -6.38 8.52 -9.43
C GLN A 51 -6.53 7.20 -10.18
N TYR A 52 -5.52 6.84 -10.97
CA TYR A 52 -5.47 5.53 -11.62
C TYR A 52 -5.41 4.39 -10.61
N ALA A 53 -4.50 4.47 -9.63
CA ALA A 53 -4.33 3.49 -8.57
C ALA A 53 -5.61 3.26 -7.74
N LEU A 54 -6.28 4.35 -7.34
CA LEU A 54 -7.56 4.27 -6.64
C LEU A 54 -8.61 3.52 -7.45
N LYS A 55 -8.71 3.83 -8.75
CA LYS A 55 -9.66 3.17 -9.66
C LYS A 55 -9.30 1.71 -9.89
N ALA A 56 -8.02 1.40 -10.08
CA ALA A 56 -7.54 0.02 -10.32
C ALA A 56 -7.78 -0.89 -9.11
N ASN A 57 -7.76 -0.32 -7.91
CA ASN A 57 -7.93 -1.04 -6.64
C ASN A 57 -9.36 -0.90 -6.05
N ASP A 58 -10.32 -0.36 -6.79
CA ASP A 58 -11.70 -0.13 -6.35
C ASP A 58 -11.80 0.64 -5.01
N ARG A 59 -10.92 1.63 -4.83
CA ARG A 59 -10.85 2.42 -3.58
C ARG A 59 -11.27 3.86 -3.80
N LEU A 60 -11.77 4.45 -2.72
CA LEU A 60 -12.09 5.88 -2.62
C LEU A 60 -11.26 6.49 -1.49
N ASP A 61 -10.45 7.48 -1.81
CA ASP A 61 -9.71 8.27 -0.83
C ASP A 61 -9.87 9.75 -1.19
N PHE A 62 -10.54 10.48 -0.33
CA PHE A 62 -10.84 11.90 -0.52
C PHE A 62 -9.81 12.82 0.13
N SER A 63 -8.88 12.26 0.91
CA SER A 63 -7.82 13.03 1.56
C SER A 63 -6.55 13.05 0.72
N SER A 64 -5.74 14.09 0.90
CA SER A 64 -4.39 14.14 0.34
C SER A 64 -3.34 13.56 1.30
N ASP A 65 -3.75 13.17 2.51
CA ASP A 65 -2.83 12.90 3.60
C ASP A 65 -1.99 11.65 3.37
N THR A 66 -2.61 10.57 2.91
CA THR A 66 -1.91 9.32 2.57
C THR A 66 -0.85 9.54 1.51
N LEU A 67 -1.22 10.24 0.42
CA LEU A 67 -0.28 10.54 -0.66
C LEU A 67 0.89 11.41 -0.20
N THR A 68 0.62 12.47 0.57
CA THR A 68 1.67 13.37 1.08
C THR A 68 2.61 12.64 2.05
N ARG A 69 2.11 11.73 2.88
CA ARG A 69 2.92 10.87 3.76
C ARG A 69 3.79 9.92 2.95
N LEU A 70 3.23 9.26 1.93
CA LEU A 70 3.95 8.35 1.05
C LEU A 70 5.08 9.10 0.31
N VAL A 71 4.77 10.22 -0.34
CA VAL A 71 5.79 11.06 -1.02
C VAL A 71 6.88 11.49 -0.06
N LYS A 72 6.52 11.94 1.14
CA LYS A 72 7.48 12.38 2.16
C LYS A 72 8.38 11.24 2.66
N ALA A 73 7.83 10.06 2.88
CA ALA A 73 8.58 8.90 3.35
C ALA A 73 9.58 8.43 2.27
N PHE A 74 9.10 8.22 1.05
CA PHE A 74 9.92 7.71 -0.02
C PHE A 74 10.92 8.73 -0.58
N SER A 75 10.70 10.04 -0.38
CA SER A 75 11.71 11.05 -0.73
C SER A 75 13.03 10.88 0.04
N GLN A 76 13.05 10.09 1.12
CA GLN A 76 14.26 9.78 1.88
C GLN A 76 15.05 8.61 1.31
N SER A 77 14.52 7.90 0.33
CA SER A 77 15.19 6.76 -0.31
C SER A 77 16.33 7.23 -1.21
N TYR A 78 17.51 6.59 -1.09
CA TYR A 78 18.66 6.85 -1.96
C TYR A 78 18.46 6.37 -3.40
N TYR A 79 17.46 5.54 -3.64
CA TYR A 79 17.20 4.92 -4.93
C TYR A 79 16.25 5.75 -5.80
N ILE A 80 15.66 6.80 -5.24
CA ILE A 80 14.76 7.69 -5.98
C ILE A 80 15.52 8.93 -6.41
N THR A 81 15.61 9.14 -7.71
CA THR A 81 16.22 10.33 -8.30
C THR A 81 15.16 11.30 -8.80
N GLN A 82 15.56 12.53 -9.14
CA GLN A 82 14.63 13.53 -9.68
C GLN A 82 13.94 13.04 -10.96
N GLU A 83 14.66 12.27 -11.80
CA GLU A 83 14.18 11.77 -13.08
C GLU A 83 13.13 10.68 -12.93
N THR A 84 13.26 9.85 -11.88
CA THR A 84 12.36 8.71 -11.63
C THR A 84 11.28 9.03 -10.60
N PHE A 85 11.26 10.25 -10.06
CA PHE A 85 10.47 10.57 -8.88
C PHE A 85 8.97 10.37 -9.08
N SER A 86 8.37 10.95 -10.13
CA SER A 86 6.93 10.81 -10.37
C SER A 86 6.53 9.38 -10.72
N GLU A 87 7.34 8.68 -11.50
CA GLU A 87 7.09 7.30 -11.91
C GLU A 87 7.10 6.36 -10.71
N ILE A 88 8.19 6.35 -9.94
CA ILE A 88 8.32 5.46 -8.78
C ILE A 88 7.24 5.76 -7.72
N ILE A 89 6.96 7.03 -7.44
CA ILE A 89 5.88 7.38 -6.50
C ILE A 89 4.52 6.92 -7.00
N GLY A 90 4.27 7.01 -8.30
CA GLY A 90 3.04 6.50 -8.93
C GLY A 90 2.87 4.99 -8.72
N GLU A 91 3.90 4.21 -9.03
CA GLU A 91 3.90 2.75 -8.84
C GLU A 91 3.78 2.35 -7.36
N LEU A 92 4.50 3.03 -6.46
CA LEU A 92 4.39 2.79 -5.01
C LEU A 92 2.99 3.13 -4.48
N THR A 93 2.32 4.13 -5.06
CA THR A 93 0.95 4.48 -4.70
C THR A 93 -0.03 3.38 -5.11
N ASP A 94 0.16 2.78 -6.28
CA ASP A 94 -0.65 1.64 -6.72
C ASP A 94 -0.44 0.42 -5.81
N LEU A 95 0.82 0.07 -5.52
CA LEU A 95 1.16 -1.00 -4.59
C LEU A 95 0.61 -0.76 -3.17
N PHE A 96 0.58 0.49 -2.71
CA PHE A 96 0.02 0.82 -1.41
C PHE A 96 -1.46 0.46 -1.35
N TYR A 97 -2.27 0.89 -2.32
CA TYR A 97 -3.69 0.56 -2.32
C TYR A 97 -3.96 -0.93 -2.57
N PHE A 98 -3.15 -1.59 -3.39
CA PHE A 98 -3.18 -3.03 -3.55
C PHE A 98 -2.94 -3.76 -2.22
N LEU A 99 -1.87 -3.40 -1.49
CA LEU A 99 -1.54 -3.98 -0.19
C LEU A 99 -2.62 -3.69 0.87
N LYS A 100 -3.22 -2.50 0.86
CA LYS A 100 -4.35 -2.18 1.74
C LYS A 100 -5.53 -3.14 1.50
N ASN A 101 -5.81 -3.51 0.25
CA ASN A 101 -6.84 -4.51 -0.07
C ASN A 101 -6.44 -5.91 0.40
N GLU A 102 -5.21 -6.35 0.07
CA GLU A 102 -4.72 -7.68 0.43
C GLU A 102 -4.65 -7.90 1.95
N LEU A 103 -4.34 -6.85 2.70
CA LEU A 103 -4.26 -6.85 4.16
C LEU A 103 -5.56 -6.39 4.83
N LYS A 104 -6.66 -6.22 4.07
CA LYS A 104 -8.00 -5.87 4.59
C LYS A 104 -8.00 -4.65 5.51
N ASP A 105 -7.14 -3.66 5.22
CA ASP A 105 -6.96 -2.45 6.03
C ASP A 105 -6.50 -2.70 7.50
N GLU A 106 -5.94 -3.87 7.82
CA GLU A 106 -5.49 -4.20 9.19
C GLU A 106 -4.31 -3.36 9.64
N LEU A 107 -3.46 -2.90 8.69
CA LEU A 107 -2.38 -1.98 8.98
C LEU A 107 -2.81 -0.53 8.84
N SER A 108 -2.33 0.32 9.77
CA SER A 108 -2.42 1.76 9.57
C SER A 108 -1.65 2.18 8.32
N ASP A 109 -1.99 3.34 7.74
CA ASP A 109 -1.28 3.85 6.57
C ASP A 109 0.21 4.08 6.87
N ASP A 110 0.52 4.59 8.06
CA ASP A 110 1.90 4.90 8.46
C ASP A 110 2.73 3.62 8.65
N ASP A 111 2.15 2.57 9.23
CA ASP A 111 2.82 1.28 9.39
C ASP A 111 3.07 0.64 8.02
N LEU A 112 2.08 0.67 7.13
CA LEU A 112 2.23 0.12 5.79
C LEU A 112 3.27 0.89 4.97
N ILE A 113 3.24 2.23 4.98
CA ILE A 113 4.24 3.06 4.28
C ILE A 113 5.65 2.77 4.82
N SER A 114 5.80 2.64 6.15
CA SER A 114 7.08 2.33 6.79
C SER A 114 7.60 0.95 6.38
N GLU A 115 6.73 -0.05 6.35
CA GLU A 115 7.09 -1.40 5.91
C GLU A 115 7.48 -1.44 4.44
N MET A 116 6.70 -0.78 3.58
CA MET A 116 7.01 -0.66 2.16
C MET A 116 8.37 0.01 1.93
N LEU A 117 8.69 1.06 2.70
CA LEU A 117 9.98 1.77 2.59
C LEU A 117 11.16 0.87 2.98
N ILE A 118 11.03 0.09 4.07
CA ILE A 118 12.05 -0.88 4.49
C ILE A 118 12.27 -1.92 3.39
N VAL A 119 11.19 -2.51 2.88
CA VAL A 119 11.30 -3.54 1.84
C VAL A 119 11.88 -2.97 0.55
N PHE A 120 11.46 -1.79 0.13
CA PHE A 120 11.98 -1.12 -1.06
C PHE A 120 13.48 -0.83 -0.96
N ASN A 121 13.94 -0.30 0.19
CA ASN A 121 15.36 0.05 0.37
C ASN A 121 16.25 -1.16 0.63
N ASP A 122 15.88 -2.00 1.60
CA ASP A 122 16.79 -2.99 2.18
C ASP A 122 16.76 -4.32 1.42
N TYR A 123 15.60 -4.68 0.84
CA TYR A 123 15.44 -5.98 0.15
C TYR A 123 15.36 -5.84 -1.37
N CYS A 124 14.75 -4.76 -1.86
CA CYS A 124 14.61 -4.55 -3.30
C CYS A 124 15.70 -3.64 -3.88
N ALA A 125 16.51 -2.98 -3.05
CA ALA A 125 17.53 -2.02 -3.46
C ALA A 125 16.99 -0.99 -4.48
N GLY A 126 15.76 -0.53 -4.27
CA GLY A 126 15.10 0.45 -5.14
C GLY A 126 14.53 -0.09 -6.45
N ALA A 127 14.64 -1.40 -6.72
CA ALA A 127 14.13 -1.99 -7.95
C ALA A 127 12.61 -2.24 -7.86
N MET A 128 11.82 -1.48 -8.62
CA MET A 128 10.36 -1.59 -8.62
C MET A 128 9.87 -2.96 -9.06
N GLU A 129 10.52 -3.60 -10.03
CA GLU A 129 10.18 -4.96 -10.46
C GLU A 129 10.29 -5.97 -9.31
N LEU A 130 11.32 -5.85 -8.46
CA LEU A 130 11.47 -6.68 -7.27
C LEU A 130 10.44 -6.33 -6.21
N MET A 131 10.11 -5.06 -6.06
CA MET A 131 9.10 -4.58 -5.10
C MET A 131 7.71 -5.11 -5.46
N GLN A 132 7.32 -5.04 -6.75
CA GLN A 132 6.03 -5.52 -7.25
C GLN A 132 5.83 -7.03 -7.09
N ASN A 133 6.92 -7.80 -7.20
CA ASN A 133 6.86 -9.26 -7.10
C ASN A 133 7.19 -9.72 -5.67
N LYS A 134 8.48 -9.75 -5.33
CA LYS A 134 8.96 -10.31 -4.05
C LYS A 134 8.66 -9.43 -2.85
N GLY A 135 8.76 -8.11 -3.00
CA GLY A 135 8.51 -7.17 -1.91
C GLY A 135 7.07 -7.25 -1.41
N VAL A 136 6.12 -7.24 -2.34
CA VAL A 136 4.69 -7.43 -2.04
C VAL A 136 4.45 -8.77 -1.34
N GLU A 137 5.01 -9.86 -1.86
CA GLU A 137 4.89 -11.19 -1.25
C GLU A 137 5.44 -11.22 0.17
N MET A 138 6.59 -10.59 0.42
CA MET A 138 7.20 -10.50 1.76
C MET A 138 6.29 -9.78 2.75
N ILE A 139 5.72 -8.63 2.35
CA ILE A 139 4.81 -7.86 3.20
C ILE A 139 3.57 -8.69 3.52
N ILE A 140 2.92 -9.26 2.51
CA ILE A 140 1.70 -10.06 2.69
C ILE A 140 1.97 -11.25 3.61
N ARG A 141 3.07 -11.99 3.37
CA ARG A 141 3.43 -13.15 4.21
C ARG A 141 3.66 -12.75 5.66
N LYS A 142 4.39 -11.67 5.92
CA LYS A 142 4.70 -11.20 7.28
C LYS A 142 3.44 -10.98 8.11
N TYR A 143 2.39 -10.45 7.52
CA TYR A 143 1.16 -10.11 8.24
C TYR A 143 0.13 -11.25 8.23
N ARG A 144 0.03 -12.05 7.18
CA ARG A 144 -0.83 -13.25 7.16
C ARG A 144 -0.29 -14.37 8.06
N PHE A 145 1.04 -14.55 8.14
CA PHE A 145 1.62 -15.55 9.04
C PHE A 145 1.63 -15.13 10.51
N LYS A 146 1.45 -13.87 10.82
CA LYS A 146 1.24 -13.44 12.21
C LYS A 146 -0.05 -14.02 12.79
N GLU A 147 -1.13 -14.04 12.00
CA GLU A 147 -2.36 -14.74 12.40
C GLU A 147 -2.12 -16.23 12.65
N TRP A 148 -1.28 -16.89 11.83
CA TRP A 148 -0.96 -18.31 12.01
C TRP A 148 -0.06 -18.55 13.22
N SER A 149 0.88 -17.68 13.55
CA SER A 149 1.67 -17.80 14.77
C SER A 149 0.82 -17.60 16.02
N ASP A 150 -0.09 -16.65 15.99
CA ASP A 150 -1.04 -16.42 17.10
C ASP A 150 -2.02 -17.60 17.25
N LEU A 151 -2.46 -18.21 16.14
CA LEU A 151 -3.24 -19.46 16.17
C LEU A 151 -2.40 -20.65 16.67
N ALA A 152 -1.14 -20.77 16.25
CA ALA A 152 -0.25 -21.84 16.75
C ALA A 152 -0.01 -21.71 18.25
N ASP A 153 0.16 -20.50 18.78
CA ASP A 153 0.28 -20.24 20.21
C ASP A 153 -1.02 -20.58 20.98
N ILE A 154 -2.18 -20.35 20.37
CA ILE A 154 -3.49 -20.74 20.94
C ILE A 154 -3.62 -22.27 20.93
N TRP A 155 -3.20 -22.94 19.85
CA TRP A 155 -3.22 -24.41 19.76
C TRP A 155 -2.27 -25.05 20.77
N ASP A 156 -1.05 -24.54 20.91
CA ASP A 156 -0.07 -25.06 21.88
C ASP A 156 -0.55 -24.87 23.33
N LYS A 157 -1.20 -23.75 23.62
CA LYS A 157 -1.86 -23.53 24.93
C LYS A 157 -3.06 -24.44 25.15
N SER A 158 -3.88 -24.71 24.13
CA SER A 158 -5.03 -25.62 24.28
C SER A 158 -4.61 -27.06 24.47
N ILE A 159 -3.52 -27.50 23.83
CA ILE A 159 -2.94 -28.83 24.02
C ILE A 159 -2.33 -28.97 25.41
N THR A 160 -1.65 -27.95 25.93
CA THR A 160 -1.03 -27.97 27.26
C THR A 160 -2.02 -27.77 28.38
N SER A 161 -3.16 -27.09 28.19
CA SER A 161 -4.21 -26.90 29.17
C SER A 161 -5.24 -28.04 29.23
N GLY A 162 -5.25 -28.93 28.24
CA GLY A 162 -6.22 -30.04 28.16
C GLY A 162 -7.66 -29.58 27.83
N GLU A 163 -7.87 -28.33 27.50
CA GLU A 163 -9.17 -27.83 27.06
C GLU A 163 -9.30 -27.98 25.53
N PHE A 164 -10.02 -29.01 25.13
CA PHE A 164 -10.43 -29.23 23.74
C PHE A 164 -11.44 -28.16 23.33
N ILE A 165 -11.07 -27.23 22.46
CA ILE A 165 -12.03 -26.32 21.82
C ILE A 165 -12.78 -27.16 20.78
N SER A 166 -14.00 -27.61 21.10
CA SER A 166 -14.89 -28.21 20.12
C SER A 166 -15.42 -27.10 19.20
N TYR A 167 -15.01 -27.11 17.96
CA TYR A 167 -15.70 -26.35 16.93
C TYR A 167 -16.98 -27.08 16.57
N ASP A 168 -18.13 -26.57 17.02
CA ASP A 168 -19.42 -26.95 16.47
C ASP A 168 -19.47 -26.44 15.02
N THR A 169 -19.09 -27.29 14.09
CA THR A 169 -19.44 -27.10 12.68
C THR A 169 -20.88 -27.51 12.51
N GLU A 170 -21.81 -26.57 12.63
CA GLU A 170 -23.13 -26.72 12.04
C GLU A 170 -22.95 -26.69 10.51
N GLU A 171 -22.68 -27.85 9.93
CA GLU A 171 -23.19 -28.30 8.63
C GLU A 171 -22.55 -29.68 8.36
N GLY A 172 -23.39 -30.68 8.39
CA GLY A 172 -22.98 -32.07 8.28
C GLY A 172 -22.58 -32.45 6.86
N GLU A 173 -21.44 -33.09 6.75
CA GLU A 173 -21.23 -34.20 5.84
C GLU A 173 -20.33 -35.23 6.53
N HIS A 174 -20.94 -36.35 6.92
CA HIS A 174 -20.24 -37.56 7.35
C HIS A 174 -19.42 -38.09 6.16
N ILE A 175 -18.11 -37.91 6.20
CA ILE A 175 -17.20 -38.69 5.38
C ILE A 175 -16.85 -39.96 6.19
N ASN A 176 -17.52 -41.08 5.82
CA ASN A 176 -17.15 -42.41 6.27
C ASN A 176 -15.79 -42.77 5.64
N TYR A 177 -14.73 -42.82 6.41
CA TYR A 177 -13.50 -43.50 6.00
C TYR A 177 -13.71 -45.00 6.26
N ASP A 178 -13.87 -45.76 5.19
CA ASP A 178 -13.90 -47.21 5.19
C ASP A 178 -12.48 -47.73 5.51
N GLU A 179 -12.37 -48.38 6.67
CA GLU A 179 -11.18 -49.13 7.10
C GLU A 179 -11.10 -50.45 6.29
N SER A 180 -10.44 -50.45 5.14
CA SER A 180 -10.08 -51.68 4.47
C SER A 180 -8.74 -51.59 3.73
N TRP A 181 -7.64 -51.60 4.51
CA TRP A 181 -6.37 -52.08 4.00
C TRP A 181 -5.73 -52.98 5.11
N GLN A 182 -6.20 -54.19 5.20
CA GLN A 182 -5.43 -55.33 5.71
C GLN A 182 -5.42 -56.37 4.58
N GLU A 183 -4.29 -56.51 3.93
CA GLU A 183 -3.55 -57.72 3.57
C GLU A 183 -2.40 -57.39 2.63
#